data_fc6c07177316e5bdec5ab378cb2e70a6
#
_entry.id   fc6c07177316e5bdec5ab378cb2e70a6
#
_cell.length_a   1.000
_cell.length_b   1.000
_cell.length_c   1.000
_cell.angle_alpha   90.00
_cell.angle_beta   90.00
_cell.angle_gamma   90.00
#
_symmetry.space_group_name_H-M   'P 1'
#
loop_
_entity.id
_entity.type
_entity.pdbx_description
1 polymer ?
#
loop_
_entity_poly.entity_id
_entity_poly.type
_entity_poly.pdbx_seq_one_letter_code
_entity_poly.pdbx_strand_id
1 'polypeptide(L)'
;MGIQLSKGKTVDLLVNRNGKKENIKVTPRLVDQDGTQKYQVGFYYTPVENPTVLESIKESFNETISLVTQTYKSLKMMVTGKVNFKTDVGGPVTIIKMSGQAAKNGLMTLTYFLGFISINLAVFNLLPFPALDGGWTVILLIELITRRKVPDKIVGAANYIGFMILIGFMIVVMENV
;
A
#
# COMPACT_ATOMS: atom_id res chain seq x y z
N MET A 1 4.90 10.09 -1.46
CA MET A 1 4.90 10.52 -0.06
C MET A 1 6.05 11.49 0.30
N GLY A 2 7.31 11.25 -0.08
CA GLY A 2 8.41 12.20 0.17
C GLY A 2 8.19 13.62 -0.37
N ILE A 3 7.46 13.78 -1.47
CA ILE A 3 7.18 15.06 -2.11
C ILE A 3 6.24 15.94 -1.26
N GLN A 4 5.24 15.35 -0.61
CA GLN A 4 4.32 16.07 0.29
C GLN A 4 5.06 16.57 1.55
N LEU A 5 6.00 15.79 2.06
CA LEU A 5 6.80 16.15 3.23
C LEU A 5 7.80 17.27 2.96
N SER A 6 8.14 17.51 1.68
CA SER A 6 9.08 18.58 1.29
C SER A 6 8.49 19.99 1.45
N LYS A 7 7.15 20.11 1.58
CA LYS A 7 6.43 21.39 1.67
C LYS A 7 6.85 22.41 0.59
N GLY A 8 7.03 21.92 -0.65
CA GLY A 8 7.43 22.73 -1.80
C GLY A 8 8.93 23.02 -1.92
N LYS A 9 9.76 22.51 -1.03
CA LYS A 9 11.23 22.61 -1.19
C LYS A 9 11.72 21.68 -2.29
N THR A 10 12.78 22.08 -2.96
CA THR A 10 13.46 21.26 -3.97
C THR A 10 13.90 19.91 -3.38
N VAL A 11 13.57 18.85 -4.07
CA VAL A 11 13.92 17.47 -3.69
C VAL A 11 14.86 16.90 -4.72
N ASP A 12 15.92 16.23 -4.28
CA ASP A 12 16.82 15.50 -5.15
C ASP A 12 16.21 14.11 -5.44
N LEU A 13 15.91 13.85 -6.70
CA LEU A 13 15.43 12.56 -7.18
C LEU A 13 16.57 11.80 -7.85
N LEU A 14 16.88 10.63 -7.34
CA LEU A 14 17.83 9.72 -7.97
C LEU A 14 17.07 8.88 -9.02
N VAL A 15 17.31 9.17 -10.28
CA VAL A 15 16.72 8.45 -11.42
C VAL A 15 17.75 7.55 -12.07
N ASN A 16 17.28 6.40 -12.56
CA ASN A 16 18.12 5.51 -13.37
C ASN A 16 17.78 5.74 -14.84
N ARG A 17 18.73 6.32 -15.59
CA ARG A 17 18.60 6.56 -17.03
C ARG A 17 19.64 5.72 -17.77
N ASN A 18 19.18 4.72 -18.51
CA ASN A 18 20.06 3.81 -19.29
C ASN A 18 21.15 3.14 -18.41
N GLY A 19 20.81 2.71 -17.20
CA GLY A 19 21.76 2.07 -16.27
C GLY A 19 22.63 3.05 -15.47
N LYS A 20 22.61 4.35 -15.77
CA LYS A 20 23.32 5.39 -14.99
C LYS A 20 22.38 6.05 -14.00
N LYS A 21 22.84 6.21 -12.77
CA LYS A 21 22.13 6.94 -11.73
C LYS A 21 22.42 8.42 -11.85
N GLU A 22 21.39 9.23 -12.07
CA GLU A 22 21.46 10.68 -12.18
C GLU A 22 20.63 11.34 -11.08
N ASN A 23 21.15 12.37 -10.45
CA ASN A 23 20.41 13.20 -9.51
C ASN A 23 19.74 14.36 -10.25
N ILE A 24 18.41 14.39 -10.19
CA ILE A 24 17.59 15.47 -10.75
C ILE A 24 16.97 16.27 -9.62
N LYS A 25 17.16 17.58 -9.62
CA LYS A 25 16.51 18.49 -8.69
C LYS A 25 15.13 18.87 -9.21
N VAL A 26 14.11 18.58 -8.40
CA VAL A 26 12.71 18.85 -8.76
C VAL A 26 12.07 19.67 -7.66
N THR A 27 11.41 20.77 -8.03
CA THR A 27 10.63 21.58 -7.12
C THR A 27 9.15 21.27 -7.28
N PRO A 28 8.49 20.68 -6.28
CA PRO A 28 7.07 20.39 -6.35
C PRO A 28 6.24 21.67 -6.45
N ARG A 29 5.19 21.63 -7.26
CA ARG A 29 4.21 22.72 -7.36
C ARG A 29 3.00 22.43 -6.48
N LEU A 30 2.45 23.48 -5.87
CA LEU A 30 1.20 23.39 -5.15
C LEU A 30 0.05 23.32 -6.18
N VAL A 31 -0.73 22.26 -6.13
CA VAL A 31 -1.88 22.05 -6.99
C VAL A 31 -3.11 21.91 -6.10
N ASP A 32 -4.17 22.66 -6.42
CA ASP A 32 -5.47 22.49 -5.79
C ASP A 32 -6.25 21.41 -6.53
N GLN A 33 -6.62 20.37 -5.83
CA GLN A 33 -7.39 19.27 -6.36
C GLN A 33 -8.59 19.05 -5.42
N ASP A 34 -9.78 19.37 -5.91
CA ASP A 34 -11.04 19.24 -5.17
C ASP A 34 -11.04 19.95 -3.79
N GLY A 35 -10.48 21.17 -3.72
CA GLY A 35 -10.38 21.96 -2.50
C GLY A 35 -9.27 21.50 -1.54
N THR A 36 -8.45 20.54 -1.93
CA THR A 36 -7.29 20.08 -1.15
C THR A 36 -5.99 20.48 -1.84
N GLN A 37 -5.18 21.32 -1.18
CA GLN A 37 -3.89 21.73 -1.69
C GLN A 37 -2.85 20.64 -1.45
N LYS A 38 -2.25 20.12 -2.54
CA LYS A 38 -1.20 19.09 -2.48
C LYS A 38 0.01 19.49 -3.32
N TYR A 39 1.21 19.20 -2.80
CA TYR A 39 2.44 19.35 -3.58
C TYR A 39 2.58 18.19 -4.57
N GLN A 40 2.70 18.51 -5.86
CA GLN A 40 2.82 17.53 -6.92
C GLN A 40 4.04 17.80 -7.81
N VAL A 41 4.62 16.71 -8.30
CA VAL A 41 5.61 16.71 -9.37
C VAL A 41 4.95 16.05 -10.58
N GLY A 42 4.84 16.79 -11.67
CA GLY A 42 4.34 16.25 -12.93
C GLY A 42 5.43 15.46 -13.65
N PHE A 43 5.12 14.22 -14.00
CA PHE A 43 5.93 13.43 -14.94
C PHE A 43 4.98 12.68 -15.86
N TYR A 44 5.42 12.47 -17.07
CA TYR A 44 4.65 11.74 -18.07
C TYR A 44 5.19 10.32 -18.17
N TYR A 45 4.30 9.35 -18.15
CA TYR A 45 4.63 7.98 -18.49
C TYR A 45 4.53 7.84 -20.02
N THR A 46 5.60 7.43 -20.65
CA THR A 46 5.53 6.93 -22.02
C THR A 46 5.39 5.42 -21.96
N PRO A 47 4.26 4.87 -22.44
CA PRO A 47 4.12 3.41 -22.52
C PRO A 47 5.21 2.86 -23.45
N VAL A 48 5.75 1.69 -23.10
CA VAL A 48 6.66 0.97 -23.98
C VAL A 48 5.84 0.47 -25.17
N GLU A 49 6.20 0.91 -26.37
CA GLU A 49 5.55 0.42 -27.59
C GLU A 49 6.00 -1.01 -27.88
N ASN A 50 5.02 -1.93 -28.00
CA ASN A 50 5.24 -3.34 -28.34
C ASN A 50 6.24 -4.09 -27.43
N PRO A 51 5.99 -4.19 -26.11
CA PRO A 51 6.87 -4.95 -25.23
C PRO A 51 6.83 -6.44 -25.60
N THR A 52 7.96 -7.11 -25.51
CA THR A 52 8.00 -8.57 -25.62
C THR A 52 7.32 -9.22 -24.40
N VAL A 53 6.83 -10.45 -24.56
CA VAL A 53 6.18 -11.18 -23.44
C VAL A 53 7.14 -11.32 -22.25
N LEU A 54 8.41 -11.56 -22.50
CA LEU A 54 9.41 -11.70 -21.43
C LEU A 54 9.67 -10.37 -20.71
N GLU A 55 9.72 -9.25 -21.42
CA GLU A 55 9.82 -7.92 -20.82
C GLU A 55 8.59 -7.61 -19.98
N SER A 56 7.39 -7.91 -20.47
CA SER A 56 6.15 -7.70 -19.75
C SER A 56 6.10 -8.50 -18.44
N ILE A 57 6.54 -9.77 -18.43
CA ILE A 57 6.62 -10.59 -17.23
C ILE A 57 7.63 -9.99 -16.24
N LYS A 58 8.81 -9.60 -16.72
CA LYS A 58 9.86 -9.01 -15.88
C LYS A 58 9.40 -7.69 -15.23
N GLU A 59 8.79 -6.81 -16.01
CA GLU A 59 8.29 -5.53 -15.50
C GLU A 59 7.11 -5.73 -14.52
N SER A 60 6.20 -6.67 -14.79
CA SER A 60 5.12 -7.02 -13.87
C SER A 60 5.64 -7.55 -12.53
N PHE A 61 6.72 -8.36 -12.57
CA PHE A 61 7.37 -8.83 -11.34
C PHE A 61 8.02 -7.68 -10.57
N ASN A 62 8.76 -6.79 -11.25
CA ASN A 62 9.38 -5.61 -10.66
C ASN A 62 8.32 -4.69 -10.03
N GLU A 63 7.21 -4.47 -10.73
CA GLU A 63 6.09 -3.65 -10.24
C GLU A 63 5.46 -4.29 -8.99
N THR A 64 5.25 -5.61 -8.99
CA THR A 64 4.74 -6.33 -7.83
C THR A 64 5.64 -6.14 -6.61
N ILE A 65 6.96 -6.31 -6.75
CA ILE A 65 7.93 -6.07 -5.68
C ILE A 65 7.91 -4.62 -5.21
N SER A 66 7.78 -3.68 -6.15
CA SER A 66 7.65 -2.26 -5.84
C SER A 66 6.41 -1.97 -5.00
N LEU A 67 5.25 -2.51 -5.37
CA LEU A 67 3.99 -2.36 -4.64
C LEU A 67 4.07 -2.98 -3.24
N VAL A 68 4.62 -4.19 -3.10
CA VAL A 68 4.86 -4.82 -1.80
C VAL A 68 5.73 -3.93 -0.91
N THR A 69 6.85 -3.42 -1.47
CA THR A 69 7.76 -2.55 -0.74
C THR A 69 7.10 -1.23 -0.32
N GLN A 70 6.28 -0.65 -1.18
CA GLN A 70 5.52 0.57 -0.89
C GLN A 70 4.50 0.32 0.24
N THR A 71 3.79 -0.81 0.21
CA THR A 71 2.84 -1.19 1.26
C THR A 71 3.53 -1.32 2.61
N TYR A 72 4.69 -2.00 2.68
CA TYR A 72 5.47 -2.09 3.94
C TYR A 72 5.96 -0.72 4.42
N LYS A 73 6.42 0.16 3.52
CA LYS A 73 6.81 1.53 3.87
C LYS A 73 5.63 2.34 4.42
N SER A 74 4.45 2.21 3.82
CA SER A 74 3.23 2.86 4.28
C SER A 74 2.83 2.37 5.67
N LEU A 75 2.84 1.06 5.90
CA LEU A 75 2.59 0.47 7.22
C LEU A 75 3.58 0.99 8.27
N LYS A 76 4.88 1.01 7.94
CA LYS A 76 5.90 1.58 8.84
C LYS A 76 5.63 3.04 9.18
N MET A 77 5.20 3.85 8.21
CA MET A 77 4.88 5.25 8.45
C MET A 77 3.62 5.40 9.33
N MET A 78 2.64 4.53 9.18
CA MET A 78 1.45 4.48 10.04
C MET A 78 1.85 4.20 11.50
N VAL A 79 2.66 3.17 11.74
CA VAL A 79 3.12 2.80 13.09
C VAL A 79 4.02 3.87 13.71
N THR A 80 4.81 4.58 12.90
CA THR A 80 5.70 5.66 13.38
C THR A 80 5.01 7.02 13.54
N GLY A 81 3.67 7.08 13.36
CA GLY A 81 2.89 8.30 13.53
C GLY A 81 3.16 9.41 12.49
N LYS A 82 3.78 9.06 11.35
CA LYS A 82 4.07 9.99 10.25
C LYS A 82 2.91 10.17 9.26
N VAL A 83 1.82 9.44 9.48
CA VAL A 83 0.62 9.46 8.65
C VAL A 83 -0.53 9.96 9.49
N ASN A 84 -1.32 10.87 8.94
CA ASN A 84 -2.55 11.31 9.56
C ASN A 84 -3.67 10.34 9.15
N PHE A 85 -4.18 9.54 10.10
CA PHE A 85 -5.24 8.58 9.84
C PHE A 85 -6.53 9.20 9.30
N LYS A 86 -6.77 10.48 9.61
CA LYS A 86 -7.97 11.19 9.16
C LYS A 86 -7.93 11.60 7.69
N THR A 87 -6.75 11.86 7.13
CA THR A 87 -6.61 12.41 5.78
C THR A 87 -5.93 11.48 4.80
N ASP A 88 -5.09 10.56 5.31
CA ASP A 88 -4.18 9.79 4.46
C ASP A 88 -4.60 8.32 4.32
N VAL A 89 -5.58 7.85 5.11
CA VAL A 89 -6.09 6.47 5.05
C VAL A 89 -7.47 6.46 4.44
N GLY A 90 -7.59 5.82 3.27
CA GLY A 90 -8.88 5.63 2.61
C GLY A 90 -9.66 4.45 3.18
N GLY A 91 -10.92 4.68 3.53
CA GLY A 91 -11.84 3.64 3.99
C GLY A 91 -12.52 2.88 2.83
N PRO A 92 -13.45 1.96 3.16
CA PRO A 92 -14.21 1.18 2.18
C PRO A 92 -14.90 2.03 1.12
N VAL A 93 -15.42 3.20 1.50
CA VAL A 93 -16.07 4.14 0.57
C VAL A 93 -15.08 4.68 -0.45
N THR A 94 -13.84 4.96 -0.04
CA THR A 94 -12.77 5.39 -0.95
C THR A 94 -12.44 4.28 -1.96
N ILE A 95 -12.37 3.02 -1.51
CA ILE A 95 -12.13 1.87 -2.40
C ILE A 95 -13.25 1.74 -3.42
N ILE A 96 -14.51 1.90 -3.02
CA ILE A 96 -15.67 1.87 -3.95
C ILE A 96 -15.58 3.00 -4.97
N LYS A 97 -15.28 4.23 -4.54
CA LYS A 97 -15.10 5.37 -5.45
C LYS A 97 -13.96 5.13 -6.46
N MET A 98 -12.82 4.65 -5.98
CA MET A 98 -11.66 4.34 -6.84
C MET A 98 -11.96 3.20 -7.81
N SER A 99 -12.68 2.16 -7.38
CA SER A 99 -13.14 1.06 -8.23
C SER A 99 -14.05 1.56 -9.34
N GLY A 100 -15.01 2.44 -9.01
CA GLY A 100 -15.89 3.05 -10.00
C GLY A 100 -15.13 3.93 -11.02
N GLN A 101 -14.13 4.68 -10.58
CA GLN A 101 -13.27 5.46 -11.46
C GLN A 101 -12.40 4.56 -12.35
N ALA A 102 -11.82 3.50 -11.79
CA ALA A 102 -11.03 2.53 -12.55
C ALA A 102 -11.87 1.86 -13.64
N ALA A 103 -13.10 1.48 -13.32
CA ALA A 103 -14.04 0.90 -14.30
C ALA A 103 -14.38 1.88 -15.43
N LYS A 104 -14.60 3.16 -15.13
CA LYS A 104 -14.85 4.21 -16.14
C LYS A 104 -13.64 4.46 -17.05
N ASN A 105 -12.43 4.31 -16.53
CA ASN A 105 -11.19 4.50 -17.30
C ASN A 105 -10.82 3.28 -18.17
N GLY A 106 -11.63 2.23 -18.16
CA GLY A 106 -11.51 1.07 -19.02
C GLY A 106 -10.94 -0.17 -18.33
N LEU A 107 -11.04 -1.29 -19.03
CA LEU A 107 -10.73 -2.62 -18.50
C LEU A 107 -9.27 -2.74 -18.01
N MET A 108 -8.33 -2.13 -18.71
CA MET A 108 -6.91 -2.17 -18.34
C MET A 108 -6.67 -1.53 -16.96
N THR A 109 -7.26 -0.34 -16.74
CA THR A 109 -7.15 0.37 -15.44
C THR A 109 -7.83 -0.42 -14.33
N LEU A 110 -8.97 -1.04 -14.62
CA LEU A 110 -9.67 -1.88 -13.66
C LEU A 110 -8.86 -3.12 -13.28
N THR A 111 -8.23 -3.80 -14.25
CA THR A 111 -7.37 -4.96 -14.00
C THR A 111 -6.16 -4.59 -13.15
N TYR A 112 -5.51 -3.45 -13.45
CA TYR A 112 -4.41 -2.92 -12.64
C TYR A 112 -4.85 -2.64 -11.21
N PHE A 113 -6.02 -2.01 -11.04
CA PHE A 113 -6.58 -1.72 -9.72
C PHE A 113 -6.89 -3.00 -8.92
N LEU A 114 -7.42 -4.04 -9.58
CA LEU A 114 -7.64 -5.34 -8.95
C LEU A 114 -6.33 -5.99 -8.50
N GLY A 115 -5.30 -5.93 -9.33
CA GLY A 115 -3.95 -6.40 -8.98
C GLY A 115 -3.39 -5.64 -7.77
N PHE A 116 -3.52 -4.33 -7.77
CA PHE A 116 -3.10 -3.48 -6.65
C PHE A 116 -3.79 -3.87 -5.32
N ILE A 117 -5.13 -4.05 -5.33
CA ILE A 117 -5.86 -4.49 -4.14
C ILE A 117 -5.43 -5.89 -3.71
N SER A 118 -5.25 -6.82 -4.65
CA SER A 118 -4.84 -8.20 -4.35
C SER A 118 -3.47 -8.26 -3.67
N ILE A 119 -2.51 -7.49 -4.16
CA ILE A 119 -1.17 -7.40 -3.56
C ILE A 119 -1.26 -6.82 -2.13
N ASN A 120 -2.01 -5.72 -1.95
CA ASN A 120 -2.19 -5.13 -0.62
C ASN A 120 -2.84 -6.12 0.34
N LEU A 121 -3.90 -6.81 -0.09
CA LEU A 121 -4.57 -7.83 0.73
C LEU A 121 -3.62 -8.96 1.13
N ALA A 122 -2.78 -9.44 0.20
CA ALA A 122 -1.78 -10.45 0.49
C ALA A 122 -0.75 -9.97 1.53
N VAL A 123 -0.25 -8.74 1.39
CA VAL A 123 0.70 -8.14 2.33
C VAL A 123 0.08 -7.99 3.72
N PHE A 124 -1.17 -7.48 3.80
CA PHE A 124 -1.87 -7.34 5.07
C PHE A 124 -2.11 -8.70 5.73
N ASN A 125 -2.52 -9.72 4.95
CA ASN A 125 -2.75 -11.06 5.48
C ASN A 125 -1.46 -11.74 5.98
N LEU A 126 -0.29 -11.36 5.48
CA LEU A 126 1.01 -11.87 5.96
C LEU A 126 1.49 -11.18 7.25
N LEU A 127 0.83 -10.12 7.71
CA LEU A 127 1.21 -9.47 8.96
C LEU A 127 1.00 -10.40 10.15
N PRO A 128 1.92 -10.42 11.14
CA PRO A 128 1.80 -11.21 12.35
C PRO A 128 0.74 -10.62 13.30
N PHE A 129 -0.50 -10.58 12.85
CA PHE A 129 -1.61 -9.98 13.58
C PHE A 129 -2.70 -11.03 13.83
N PRO A 130 -3.23 -11.15 15.06
CA PRO A 130 -4.34 -12.05 15.34
C PRO A 130 -5.54 -11.75 14.44
N ALA A 131 -6.29 -12.78 14.07
CA ALA A 131 -7.39 -12.76 13.10
C ALA A 131 -6.98 -12.65 11.61
N LEU A 132 -5.70 -12.53 11.28
CA LEU A 132 -5.16 -12.64 9.92
C LEU A 132 -4.37 -13.94 9.75
N ASP A 133 -4.12 -14.36 8.50
CA ASP A 133 -3.38 -15.60 8.18
C ASP A 133 -1.95 -15.58 8.73
N GLY A 134 -1.30 -14.40 8.74
CA GLY A 134 0.01 -14.21 9.35
C GLY A 134 0.01 -14.48 10.85
N GLY A 135 -1.08 -14.20 11.57
CA GLY A 135 -1.25 -14.56 12.97
C GLY A 135 -1.25 -16.07 13.19
N TRP A 136 -1.95 -16.82 12.34
CA TRP A 136 -1.91 -18.27 12.34
C TRP A 136 -0.52 -18.82 12.06
N THR A 137 0.18 -18.23 11.10
CA THR A 137 1.57 -18.60 10.78
C THR A 137 2.48 -18.45 12.00
N VAL A 138 2.33 -17.37 12.77
CA VAL A 138 3.09 -17.17 14.01
C VAL A 138 2.77 -18.25 15.06
N ILE A 139 1.48 -18.59 15.25
CA ILE A 139 1.06 -19.63 16.18
C ILE A 139 1.68 -20.97 15.79
N LEU A 140 1.61 -21.36 14.51
CA LEU A 140 2.21 -22.58 14.00
C LEU A 140 3.74 -22.62 14.17
N LEU A 141 4.42 -21.48 13.98
CA LEU A 141 5.86 -21.38 14.23
C LEU A 141 6.20 -21.58 15.71
N ILE A 142 5.40 -21.01 16.62
CA ILE A 142 5.57 -21.22 18.06
C ILE A 142 5.36 -22.69 18.41
N GLU A 143 4.35 -23.36 17.89
CA GLU A 143 4.10 -24.78 18.11
C GLU A 143 5.24 -25.66 17.57
N LEU A 144 5.77 -25.31 16.40
CA LEU A 144 6.90 -26.01 15.77
C LEU A 144 8.16 -25.91 16.65
N ILE A 145 8.48 -24.73 17.17
CA ILE A 145 9.66 -24.46 17.98
C ILE A 145 9.52 -25.08 19.37
N THR A 146 8.36 -24.90 20.00
CA THR A 146 8.11 -25.38 21.38
C THR A 146 7.74 -26.85 21.42
N ARG A 147 7.40 -27.46 20.28
CA ARG A 147 6.85 -28.82 20.15
C ARG A 147 5.62 -29.06 21.04
N ARG A 148 4.89 -28.00 21.35
CA ARG A 148 3.66 -28.05 22.18
C ARG A 148 2.57 -27.26 21.48
N LYS A 149 1.35 -27.80 21.49
CA LYS A 149 0.17 -27.09 20.97
C LYS A 149 -0.18 -25.91 21.85
N VAL A 150 -0.46 -24.77 21.22
CA VAL A 150 -1.05 -23.62 21.91
C VAL A 150 -2.50 -23.95 22.24
N PRO A 151 -2.97 -23.76 23.49
CA PRO A 151 -4.34 -24.06 23.85
C PRO A 151 -5.34 -23.28 22.98
N ASP A 152 -6.38 -23.96 22.47
CA ASP A 152 -7.40 -23.38 21.59
C ASP A 152 -8.08 -22.15 22.20
N LYS A 153 -8.22 -22.12 23.53
CA LYS A 153 -8.77 -20.96 24.26
C LYS A 153 -7.91 -19.70 24.08
N ILE A 154 -6.59 -19.84 24.09
CA ILE A 154 -5.65 -18.71 23.90
C ILE A 154 -5.72 -18.23 22.46
N VAL A 155 -5.71 -19.15 21.50
CA VAL A 155 -5.84 -18.85 20.06
C VAL A 155 -7.17 -18.14 19.78
N GLY A 156 -8.28 -18.67 20.32
CA GLY A 156 -9.60 -18.08 20.17
C GLY A 156 -9.70 -16.69 20.78
N ALA A 157 -9.15 -16.48 21.98
CA ALA A 157 -9.13 -15.17 22.63
C ALA A 157 -8.29 -14.15 21.85
N ALA A 158 -7.11 -14.55 21.39
CA ALA A 158 -6.25 -13.69 20.56
C ALA A 158 -6.94 -13.26 19.26
N ASN A 159 -7.57 -14.21 18.55
CA ASN A 159 -8.31 -13.91 17.32
C ASN A 159 -9.52 -13.01 17.57
N TYR A 160 -10.26 -13.23 18.67
CA TYR A 160 -11.38 -12.37 19.04
C TYR A 160 -10.93 -10.92 19.30
N ILE A 161 -9.87 -10.74 20.09
CA ILE A 161 -9.30 -9.42 20.35
C ILE A 161 -8.80 -8.76 19.05
N GLY A 162 -8.07 -9.50 18.23
CA GLY A 162 -7.60 -9.01 16.93
C GLY A 162 -8.75 -8.55 16.02
N PHE A 163 -9.84 -9.34 15.98
CA PHE A 163 -11.01 -8.99 15.19
C PHE A 163 -11.72 -7.73 15.73
N MET A 164 -11.83 -7.56 17.03
CA MET A 164 -12.39 -6.36 17.65
C MET A 164 -11.56 -5.11 17.34
N ILE A 165 -10.23 -5.24 17.34
CA ILE A 165 -9.33 -4.15 16.96
C ILE A 165 -9.54 -3.76 15.48
N LEU A 166 -9.66 -4.74 14.57
CA LEU A 166 -9.91 -4.48 13.15
C LEU A 166 -11.25 -3.78 12.92
N ILE A 167 -12.33 -4.22 13.61
CA ILE A 167 -13.63 -3.55 13.52
C ILE A 167 -13.54 -2.13 14.06
N GLY A 168 -12.91 -1.91 15.21
CA GLY A 168 -12.72 -0.58 15.77
C GLY A 168 -11.97 0.34 14.83
N PHE A 169 -10.88 -0.16 14.21
CA PHE A 169 -10.13 0.57 13.20
C PHE A 169 -11.00 0.90 11.97
N MET A 170 -11.79 -0.05 11.49
CA MET A 170 -12.69 0.17 10.36
C MET A 170 -13.71 1.27 10.65
N ILE A 171 -14.31 1.30 11.85
CA ILE A 171 -15.26 2.34 12.27
C ILE A 171 -14.58 3.72 12.24
N VAL A 172 -13.39 3.84 12.86
CA VAL A 172 -12.63 5.10 12.88
C VAL A 172 -12.29 5.60 11.48
N VAL A 173 -11.95 4.69 10.55
CA VAL A 173 -11.65 5.08 9.15
C VAL A 173 -12.93 5.44 8.39
N MET A 174 -14.06 4.82 8.68
CA MET A 174 -15.35 5.17 8.06
C MET A 174 -15.88 6.54 8.48
N GLU A 175 -15.64 6.96 9.72
CA GLU A 175 -16.11 8.25 10.24
C GLU A 175 -15.42 9.46 9.55
N ASN A 176 -14.32 9.22 8.86
CA ASN A 176 -13.49 10.25 8.22
C ASN A 176 -13.67 10.32 6.68
N VAL A 177 -14.74 9.75 6.11
CA VAL A 177 -15.04 9.76 4.66
C VAL A 177 -16.23 10.73 4.34
#